data_6b8bab285a98a508cf80cb4e3c1500b7
#
_entry.id   6b8bab285a98a508cf80cb4e3c1500b7
#
_cell.length_a   1.000
_cell.length_b   1.000
_cell.length_c   1.000
_cell.angle_alpha   90.00
_cell.angle_beta   90.00
_cell.angle_gamma   90.00
#
_symmetry.space_group_name_H-M   'P 1'
#
loop_
_entity.id
_entity.type
_entity.pdbx_description
1 polymer ?
#
loop_
_entity_poly.entity_id
_entity_poly.type
_entity_poly.pdbx_seq_one_letter_code
_entity_poly.pdbx_strand_id
1 'polypeptide(L)'
;MLTSKQRAKLRGCANKMETILQVGKDGINHNLVGQVNDALSARELIKMRVLENSPLTAREAAFRLAEDTNSESVQIIGTRFVLYRRNKDKAQYDEILRK
;
A
#
# COMPACT_ATOMS: atom_id res chain seq x y z
N MET A 1 -7.99 12.21 -2.05
CA MET A 1 -6.70 12.12 -2.76
C MET A 1 -5.58 12.78 -1.96
N LEU A 2 -4.43 12.17 -1.90
CA LEU A 2 -3.29 12.70 -1.15
C LEU A 2 -2.61 13.83 -1.91
N THR A 3 -2.24 14.90 -1.18
CA THR A 3 -1.37 15.93 -1.73
C THR A 3 0.07 15.42 -1.77
N SER A 4 0.93 16.10 -2.52
CA SER A 4 2.37 15.75 -2.56
C SER A 4 2.99 15.82 -1.17
N LYS A 5 2.62 16.82 -0.37
CA LYS A 5 3.11 16.98 1.00
C LYS A 5 2.67 15.82 1.90
N GLN A 6 1.40 15.43 1.80
CA GLN A 6 0.86 14.31 2.56
C GLN A 6 1.53 13.00 2.16
N ARG A 7 1.73 12.81 0.87
CA ARG A 7 2.39 11.63 0.34
C ARG A 7 3.83 11.53 0.87
N ALA A 8 4.54 12.66 0.91
CA ALA A 8 5.90 12.69 1.46
C ALA A 8 5.94 12.29 2.93
N LYS A 9 4.97 12.74 3.71
CA LYS A 9 4.88 12.37 5.13
C LYS A 9 4.64 10.87 5.31
N LEU A 10 3.77 10.30 4.51
CA LEU A 10 3.50 8.87 4.56
C LEU A 10 4.71 8.03 4.14
N ARG A 11 5.49 8.52 3.16
CA ARG A 11 6.74 7.85 2.77
C ARG A 11 7.70 7.79 3.95
N GLY A 12 7.80 8.88 4.70
CA GLY A 12 8.63 8.92 5.92
C GLY A 12 8.21 7.88 6.94
N CYS A 13 6.90 7.73 7.15
CA CYS A 13 6.37 6.71 8.05
C CYS A 13 6.68 5.30 7.54
N ALA A 14 6.57 5.09 6.23
CA ALA A 14 6.75 3.77 5.62
C ALA A 14 8.20 3.31 5.60
N ASN A 15 9.17 4.22 5.65
CA ASN A 15 10.59 3.87 5.58
C ASN A 15 11.01 2.85 6.63
N LYS A 16 10.40 2.89 7.80
CA LYS A 16 10.71 1.99 8.92
C LYS A 16 9.82 0.75 8.97
N MET A 17 8.86 0.66 8.08
CA MET A 17 7.91 -0.45 8.09
C MET A 17 8.45 -1.66 7.35
N GLU A 18 8.07 -2.83 7.84
CA GLU A 18 8.41 -4.07 7.16
C GLU A 18 7.38 -4.38 6.09
N THR A 19 7.82 -5.11 5.08
CA THR A 19 6.94 -5.64 4.05
C THR A 19 6.09 -6.75 4.67
N ILE A 20 4.77 -6.64 4.56
CA ILE A 20 3.86 -7.59 5.19
C ILE A 20 3.18 -8.54 4.22
N LEU A 21 3.11 -8.19 2.93
CA LEU A 21 2.47 -9.01 1.91
C LEU A 21 3.32 -8.99 0.64
N GLN A 22 3.14 -10.01 -0.20
CA GLN A 22 3.91 -10.19 -1.41
C GLN A 22 3.03 -10.56 -2.59
N VAL A 23 3.46 -10.15 -3.78
CA VAL A 23 2.84 -10.58 -5.03
C VAL A 23 3.79 -11.59 -5.67
N GLY A 24 3.35 -12.85 -5.77
CA GLY A 24 4.15 -13.93 -6.33
C GLY A 24 3.72 -14.31 -7.74
N LYS A 25 4.01 -15.55 -8.12
CA LYS A 25 3.78 -16.07 -9.49
C LYS A 25 2.32 -16.02 -9.92
N ASP A 26 1.39 -16.09 -8.98
CA ASP A 26 -0.04 -16.07 -9.28
C ASP A 26 -0.58 -14.66 -9.50
N GLY A 27 0.27 -13.65 -9.34
CA GLY A 27 -0.12 -12.26 -9.53
C GLY A 27 -1.13 -11.81 -8.49
N ILE A 28 -2.11 -11.02 -8.94
CA ILE A 28 -3.17 -10.51 -8.07
C ILE A 28 -4.42 -11.33 -8.30
N ASN A 29 -4.86 -12.03 -7.26
CA ASN A 29 -6.07 -12.81 -7.29
C ASN A 29 -7.00 -12.38 -6.15
N HIS A 30 -8.17 -13.01 -6.10
CA HIS A 30 -9.21 -12.71 -5.11
C HIS A 30 -8.70 -12.79 -3.67
N ASN A 31 -7.91 -13.82 -3.37
CA ASN A 31 -7.38 -14.02 -2.03
C ASN A 31 -6.42 -12.89 -1.63
N LEU A 32 -5.56 -12.49 -2.55
CA LEU A 32 -4.60 -11.41 -2.26
C LEU A 32 -5.33 -10.09 -2.05
N VAL A 33 -6.31 -9.78 -2.88
CA VAL A 33 -7.11 -8.55 -2.72
C VAL A 33 -7.76 -8.53 -1.34
N GLY A 34 -8.32 -9.67 -0.90
CA GLY A 34 -8.91 -9.79 0.43
C GLY A 34 -7.90 -9.55 1.54
N GLN A 35 -6.69 -10.10 1.42
CA GLN A 35 -5.63 -9.90 2.39
C GLN A 35 -5.19 -8.44 2.45
N VAL A 36 -5.09 -7.77 1.30
CA VAL A 36 -4.73 -6.36 1.24
C VAL A 36 -5.81 -5.49 1.87
N ASN A 37 -7.09 -5.78 1.59
CA ASN A 37 -8.20 -5.09 2.23
C ASN A 37 -8.15 -5.21 3.75
N ASP A 38 -7.91 -6.41 4.25
CA ASP A 38 -7.84 -6.67 5.69
C ASP A 38 -6.67 -5.91 6.31
N ALA A 39 -5.53 -5.92 5.65
CA ALA A 39 -4.34 -5.22 6.14
C ALA A 39 -4.56 -3.71 6.17
N LEU A 40 -5.18 -3.15 5.14
CA LEU A 40 -5.49 -1.73 5.10
C LEU A 40 -6.49 -1.33 6.17
N SER A 41 -7.49 -2.18 6.42
CA SER A 41 -8.47 -1.94 7.48
C SER A 41 -7.83 -1.94 8.86
N ALA A 42 -6.84 -2.81 9.06
CA ALA A 42 -6.17 -2.94 10.35
C ALA A 42 -5.06 -1.90 10.57
N ARG A 43 -4.34 -1.54 9.52
CA ARG A 43 -3.11 -0.75 9.64
C ARG A 43 -3.12 0.60 8.94
N GLU A 44 -4.03 0.83 8.01
CA GLU A 44 -4.15 2.05 7.21
C GLU A 44 -3.02 2.23 6.19
N LEU A 45 -1.78 2.06 6.61
CA LEU A 45 -0.58 2.20 5.77
C LEU A 45 0.15 0.86 5.76
N ILE A 46 0.38 0.31 4.57
CA ILE A 46 1.05 -0.99 4.44
C ILE A 46 2.14 -0.93 3.37
N LYS A 47 3.15 -1.78 3.55
CA LYS A 47 4.23 -1.94 2.58
C LYS A 47 4.19 -3.35 2.03
N MET A 48 4.30 -3.45 0.70
CA MET A 48 4.28 -4.73 -0.01
C MET A 48 5.45 -4.81 -0.97
N ARG A 49 5.71 -6.00 -1.50
CA ARG A 49 6.71 -6.17 -2.55
C ARG A 49 6.24 -7.17 -3.58
N VAL A 50 6.83 -7.10 -4.78
CA VAL A 50 6.65 -8.14 -5.79
C VAL A 50 7.86 -9.05 -5.77
N LEU A 51 7.62 -10.35 -5.89
CA LEU A 51 8.68 -11.35 -5.97
C LEU A 51 9.19 -11.46 -7.40
N GLU A 52 10.37 -12.05 -7.56
CA GLU A 52 11.01 -12.22 -8.85
C GLU A 52 10.14 -12.92 -9.87
N ASN A 53 9.35 -13.88 -9.41
CA ASN A 53 8.48 -14.67 -10.28
C ASN A 53 7.11 -14.06 -10.51
N SER A 54 6.88 -12.84 -10.03
CA SER A 54 5.61 -12.15 -10.26
C SER A 54 5.44 -11.79 -11.75
N PRO A 55 4.24 -11.99 -12.32
CA PRO A 55 3.95 -11.52 -13.67
C PRO A 55 3.78 -10.01 -13.77
N LEU A 56 3.71 -9.31 -12.63
CA LEU A 56 3.51 -7.86 -12.57
C LEU A 56 4.75 -7.18 -11.99
N THR A 57 5.02 -5.97 -12.46
CA THR A 57 6.02 -5.10 -11.83
C THR A 57 5.42 -4.50 -10.57
N ALA A 58 6.27 -3.90 -9.72
CA ALA A 58 5.79 -3.21 -8.53
C ALA A 58 4.80 -2.10 -8.88
N ARG A 59 5.06 -1.36 -9.97
CA ARG A 59 4.18 -0.29 -10.43
C ARG A 59 2.80 -0.82 -10.84
N GLU A 60 2.79 -1.88 -11.64
CA GLU A 60 1.54 -2.50 -12.09
C GLU A 60 0.75 -3.04 -10.89
N ALA A 61 1.42 -3.72 -9.98
CA ALA A 61 0.78 -4.29 -8.81
C ALA A 61 0.22 -3.20 -7.90
N ALA A 62 0.99 -2.14 -7.68
CA ALA A 62 0.56 -1.03 -6.83
C ALA A 62 -0.70 -0.35 -7.38
N PHE A 63 -0.72 -0.02 -8.66
CA PHE A 63 -1.87 0.64 -9.26
C PHE A 63 -3.11 -0.25 -9.27
N ARG A 64 -2.93 -1.51 -9.57
CA ARG A 64 -4.03 -2.45 -9.62
C ARG A 64 -4.63 -2.70 -8.24
N LEU A 65 -3.78 -2.91 -7.24
CA LEU A 65 -4.25 -3.11 -5.87
C LEU A 65 -4.88 -1.84 -5.29
N ALA A 66 -4.33 -0.67 -5.63
CA ALA A 66 -4.92 0.60 -5.19
C ALA A 66 -6.34 0.75 -5.73
N GLU A 67 -6.55 0.39 -6.98
CA GLU A 67 -7.88 0.42 -7.60
C GLU A 67 -8.82 -0.61 -6.97
N ASP A 68 -8.35 -1.86 -6.83
CA ASP A 68 -9.16 -2.97 -6.31
C ASP A 68 -9.55 -2.79 -4.84
N THR A 69 -8.75 -2.09 -4.07
CA THR A 69 -8.98 -1.89 -2.63
C THR A 69 -9.40 -0.46 -2.28
N ASN A 70 -9.58 0.38 -3.28
CA ASN A 70 -9.90 1.79 -3.08
C ASN A 70 -8.90 2.49 -2.16
N SER A 71 -7.62 2.25 -2.42
CA SER A 71 -6.52 2.84 -1.66
C SER A 71 -5.67 3.69 -2.60
N GLU A 72 -4.65 4.34 -2.03
CA GLU A 72 -3.74 5.16 -2.81
C GLU A 72 -2.34 4.61 -2.78
N SER A 73 -1.66 4.66 -3.91
CA SER A 73 -0.25 4.32 -4.01
C SER A 73 0.57 5.49 -3.48
N VAL A 74 1.32 5.25 -2.42
CA VAL A 74 2.12 6.30 -1.76
C VAL A 74 3.52 6.36 -2.34
N GLN A 75 4.11 5.20 -2.61
CA GLN A 75 5.50 5.12 -3.05
C GLN A 75 5.73 3.81 -3.79
N ILE A 76 6.57 3.87 -4.82
CA ILE A 76 7.02 2.68 -5.54
C ILE A 76 8.54 2.81 -5.65
N ILE A 77 9.28 1.88 -5.02
CA ILE A 77 10.74 1.86 -5.07
C ILE A 77 11.21 0.43 -5.36
N GLY A 78 11.83 0.22 -6.52
CA GLY A 78 12.32 -1.09 -6.91
C GLY A 78 11.19 -2.10 -6.93
N THR A 79 11.29 -3.14 -6.12
CA THR A 79 10.27 -4.19 -6.02
C THR A 79 9.25 -3.94 -4.90
N ARG A 80 9.36 -2.83 -4.20
CA ARG A 80 8.49 -2.52 -3.06
C ARG A 80 7.55 -1.37 -3.38
N PHE A 81 6.38 -1.39 -2.75
CA PHE A 81 5.41 -0.31 -2.88
C PHE A 81 4.62 -0.16 -1.58
N VAL A 82 4.05 1.02 -1.41
CA VAL A 82 3.32 1.41 -0.19
C VAL A 82 1.92 1.86 -0.59
N LEU A 83 0.93 1.33 0.12
CA LEU A 83 -0.48 1.70 -0.08
C LEU A 83 -1.04 2.31 1.19
N TYR A 84 -1.96 3.26 1.02
CA TYR A 84 -2.63 3.93 2.12
C TYR A 84 -4.12 4.00 1.87
N ARG A 85 -4.91 3.71 2.92
CA ARG A 85 -6.35 3.90 2.89
C ARG A 85 -6.80 4.36 4.28
N ARG A 86 -7.40 5.55 4.35
CA ARG A 86 -7.84 6.11 5.62
C ARG A 86 -8.90 5.20 6.26
N ASN A 87 -8.72 4.91 7.53
CA ASN A 87 -9.69 4.16 8.32
C ASN A 87 -10.59 5.16 9.04
N LYS A 88 -11.87 5.20 8.69
CA LYS A 88 -12.82 6.17 9.24
C LYS A 88 -12.98 6.08 10.75
N ASP A 89 -12.89 4.86 11.28
CA ASP A 89 -13.13 4.63 12.72
C ASP A 89 -11.89 4.80 13.58
N LYS A 90 -10.72 4.54 13.02
CA LYS A 90 -9.45 4.57 13.76
C LYS A 90 -8.35 5.16 12.90
N ALA A 91 -8.55 6.39 12.44
CA ALA A 91 -7.59 7.07 11.57
C ALA A 91 -6.29 7.35 12.33
N GLN A 92 -5.24 6.59 12.04
CA GLN A 92 -3.96 6.66 12.75
C GLN A 92 -3.06 7.77 12.23
N TYR A 93 -3.24 8.18 10.98
CA TYR A 93 -2.33 9.10 10.30
C TYR A 93 -2.91 10.49 10.08
N ASP A 94 -4.15 10.73 10.47
CA ASP A 94 -4.82 12.01 10.24
C ASP A 94 -4.04 13.19 10.83
N GLU A 95 -3.53 13.03 12.04
CA GLU A 95 -2.81 14.09 12.70
C GLU A 95 -1.52 14.46 11.97
N ILE A 96 -0.80 13.44 11.50
CA ILE A 96 0.42 13.63 10.71
C ILE A 96 0.09 14.34 9.39
N LEU A 97 -1.02 13.93 8.77
CA LEU A 97 -1.41 14.46 7.46
C LEU A 97 -1.91 15.91 7.51
N ARG A 98 -2.39 16.37 8.67
CA ARG A 98 -2.84 17.75 8.85
C ARG A 98 -1.70 18.73 8.96
N LYS A 99 -0.56 18.29 9.42
CA LYS A 99 0.61 19.13 9.61
C LYS A 99 1.36 19.29 8.30
#